data_cab5b3369a0ff80c09da59bf8f014ebc
#
_entry.id   cab5b3369a0ff80c09da59bf8f014ebc
#
_cell.length_a   1.000
_cell.length_b   1.000
_cell.length_c   1.000
_cell.angle_alpha   90.00
_cell.angle_beta   90.00
_cell.angle_gamma   90.00
#
_symmetry.space_group_name_H-M   'P 1'
#
loop_
_entity.id
_entity.type
_entity.pdbx_description
1 polymer ?
#
loop_
_entity_poly.entity_id
_entity_poly.type
_entity_poly.pdbx_seq_one_letter_code
_entity_poly.pdbx_strand_id
1 'polypeptide(L)'
;MIYELRVYTAMPGRLPDVLARFRDHTVGIWNRLGIRQLGFWTTAIGPDSNALTYMLVWDSMADRETTWARFVADPEWTQVRQASESSGPIVARMDNSFLAPTSFSPLG
;
A
#
# COMPACT_ATOMS: atom_id res chain seq x y z
N MET A 1 1.91 -10.41 -15.86
CA MET A 1 1.25 -9.83 -14.69
C MET A 1 2.01 -10.21 -13.45
N ILE A 2 2.22 -9.26 -12.56
CA ILE A 2 2.88 -9.49 -11.26
C ILE A 2 2.02 -8.90 -10.14
N TYR A 3 2.22 -9.43 -8.95
CA TYR A 3 1.53 -8.96 -7.74
C TYR A 3 2.54 -8.39 -6.78
N GLU A 4 2.20 -7.30 -6.14
CA GLU A 4 3.05 -6.70 -5.12
C GLU A 4 2.38 -6.84 -3.76
N LEU A 5 2.96 -7.65 -2.89
CA LEU A 5 2.53 -7.80 -1.51
C LEU A 5 3.25 -6.75 -0.67
N ARG A 6 2.49 -5.95 0.06
CA ARG A 6 3.04 -4.91 0.92
C ARG A 6 2.51 -5.06 2.33
N VAL A 7 3.39 -4.93 3.31
CA VAL A 7 3.03 -4.97 4.71
C VAL A 7 3.58 -3.73 5.40
N TYR A 8 2.68 -2.92 5.94
CA TYR A 8 3.04 -1.73 6.72
C TYR A 8 2.92 -2.07 8.19
N THR A 9 4.03 -2.02 8.91
CA THR A 9 4.00 -2.08 10.38
C THR A 9 3.87 -0.65 10.89
N ALA A 10 2.80 -0.36 11.62
CA ALA A 10 2.56 0.97 12.15
C ALA A 10 3.46 1.27 13.34
N MET A 11 3.69 2.57 13.58
CA MET A 11 4.25 3.00 14.86
C MET A 11 3.28 2.59 15.97
N PRO A 12 3.77 2.35 17.21
CA PRO A 12 2.89 1.96 18.32
C PRO A 12 1.71 2.90 18.46
N GLY A 13 0.50 2.32 18.46
CA GLY A 13 -0.75 3.08 18.60
C GLY A 13 -1.21 3.83 17.35
N ARG A 14 -0.48 3.74 16.23
CA ARG A 14 -0.76 4.55 15.04
C ARG A 14 -1.45 3.76 13.91
N LEU A 15 -1.79 2.49 14.11
CA LEU A 15 -2.49 1.74 13.06
C LEU A 15 -3.81 2.40 12.63
N PRO A 16 -4.66 2.93 13.54
CA PRO A 16 -5.84 3.66 13.10
C PRO A 16 -5.53 4.83 12.17
N ASP A 17 -4.41 5.53 12.37
CA ASP A 17 -4.01 6.63 11.50
C ASP A 17 -3.54 6.14 10.13
N VAL A 18 -2.85 5.01 10.09
CA VAL A 18 -2.47 4.36 8.82
C VAL A 18 -3.72 3.98 8.03
N LEU A 19 -4.68 3.33 8.69
CA LEU A 19 -5.94 2.92 8.05
C LEU A 19 -6.73 4.12 7.55
N ALA A 20 -6.81 5.18 8.35
CA ALA A 20 -7.50 6.40 7.97
C ALA A 20 -6.87 7.07 6.74
N ARG A 21 -5.54 7.12 6.67
CA ARG A 21 -4.84 7.69 5.52
C ARG A 21 -5.16 6.91 4.23
N PHE A 22 -5.16 5.59 4.30
CA PHE A 22 -5.54 4.75 3.15
C PHE A 22 -7.00 4.94 2.77
N ARG A 23 -7.89 4.79 3.74
CA ARG A 23 -9.33 4.87 3.52
C ARG A 23 -9.75 6.21 2.93
N ASP A 24 -9.23 7.30 3.49
CA ASP A 24 -9.73 8.63 3.20
C ASP A 24 -8.98 9.32 2.05
N HIS A 25 -7.75 8.87 1.72
CA HIS A 25 -6.91 9.57 0.77
C HIS A 25 -6.20 8.66 -0.23
N THR A 26 -5.39 7.71 0.23
CA THR A 26 -4.48 6.95 -0.63
C THR A 26 -5.23 6.16 -1.70
N VAL A 27 -6.31 5.49 -1.33
CA VAL A 27 -7.11 4.69 -2.27
C VAL A 27 -7.67 5.56 -3.40
N GLY A 28 -8.17 6.75 -3.07
CA GLY A 28 -8.67 7.68 -4.08
C GLY A 28 -7.57 8.14 -5.04
N ILE A 29 -6.39 8.46 -4.51
CA ILE A 29 -5.23 8.86 -5.32
C ILE A 29 -4.82 7.70 -6.25
N TRP A 30 -4.74 6.48 -5.72
CA TRP A 30 -4.38 5.31 -6.51
C TRP A 30 -5.39 5.02 -7.62
N ASN A 31 -6.68 5.16 -7.33
CA ASN A 31 -7.72 4.98 -8.34
C ASN A 31 -7.56 6.01 -9.47
N ARG A 32 -7.24 7.25 -9.15
CA ARG A 32 -7.00 8.31 -10.13
C ARG A 32 -5.76 8.02 -11.00
N LEU A 33 -4.72 7.43 -10.41
CA LEU A 33 -3.47 7.12 -11.11
C LEU A 33 -3.48 5.75 -11.81
N GLY A 34 -4.54 4.98 -11.66
CA GLY A 34 -4.65 3.67 -12.28
C GLY A 34 -3.90 2.56 -11.56
N ILE A 35 -3.59 2.75 -10.28
CA ILE A 35 -2.95 1.69 -9.46
C ILE A 35 -4.04 0.74 -8.96
N ARG A 36 -3.98 -0.51 -9.42
CA ARG A 36 -4.99 -1.53 -9.11
C ARG A 36 -4.68 -2.21 -7.79
N GLN A 37 -5.68 -2.28 -6.90
CA GLN A 37 -5.58 -2.92 -5.60
C GLN A 37 -6.41 -4.19 -5.60
N LEU A 38 -5.84 -5.28 -5.05
CA LEU A 38 -6.57 -6.55 -4.87
C LEU A 38 -7.34 -6.57 -3.57
N GLY A 39 -6.78 -6.02 -2.51
CA GLY A 39 -7.42 -6.00 -1.22
C GLY A 39 -6.51 -5.48 -0.12
N PHE A 40 -7.12 -5.20 1.02
CA PHE A 40 -6.47 -4.68 2.22
C PHE A 40 -6.93 -5.50 3.42
N TRP A 41 -5.98 -5.89 4.27
CA TRP A 41 -6.29 -6.73 5.43
C TRP A 41 -5.54 -6.21 6.65
N THR A 42 -6.21 -6.27 7.80
CA THR A 42 -5.53 -6.21 9.09
C THR A 42 -5.42 -7.62 9.65
N THR A 43 -4.51 -7.83 10.59
CA THR A 43 -4.31 -9.14 11.18
C THR A 43 -5.41 -9.45 12.19
N ALA A 44 -6.25 -10.44 11.90
CA ALA A 44 -7.24 -10.91 12.84
C ALA A 44 -6.59 -11.77 13.93
N ILE A 45 -5.79 -12.74 13.52
CA ILE A 45 -4.97 -13.57 14.40
C ILE A 45 -3.65 -13.82 13.68
N GLY A 46 -2.54 -13.46 14.30
CA GLY A 46 -1.24 -13.64 13.69
C GLY A 46 -0.12 -12.95 14.45
N PRO A 47 1.11 -13.01 13.90
CA PRO A 47 2.29 -12.56 14.64
C PRO A 47 2.33 -11.06 14.90
N ASP A 48 1.71 -10.24 14.06
CA ASP A 48 1.74 -8.79 14.22
C ASP A 48 0.36 -8.21 13.98
N SER A 49 -0.30 -7.77 15.06
CA SER A 49 -1.62 -7.15 15.00
C SER A 49 -1.54 -5.65 14.66
N ASN A 50 -0.34 -5.06 14.63
CA ASN A 50 -0.14 -3.64 14.35
C ASN A 50 0.26 -3.41 12.89
N ALA A 51 -0.32 -4.18 11.98
CA ALA A 51 0.06 -4.18 10.57
C ALA A 51 -1.15 -4.06 9.65
N LEU A 52 -0.91 -3.38 8.52
CA LEU A 52 -1.80 -3.36 7.36
C LEU A 52 -1.13 -4.15 6.24
N THR A 53 -1.79 -5.17 5.74
CA THR A 53 -1.34 -5.98 4.61
C THR A 53 -2.21 -5.66 3.41
N TYR A 54 -1.59 -5.40 2.26
CA TYR A 54 -2.36 -5.19 1.04
C TYR A 54 -1.60 -5.69 -0.18
N MET A 55 -2.31 -5.82 -1.30
CA MET A 55 -1.75 -6.36 -2.51
C MET A 55 -2.16 -5.51 -3.70
N LEU A 56 -1.17 -5.19 -4.53
CA LEU A 56 -1.33 -4.46 -5.79
C LEU A 56 -1.09 -5.38 -6.97
N VAL A 57 -1.66 -5.02 -8.12
CA VAL A 57 -1.52 -5.79 -9.37
C VAL A 57 -0.91 -4.88 -10.43
N TRP A 58 0.10 -5.39 -11.14
CA TRP A 58 0.80 -4.68 -12.19
C TRP A 58 0.86 -5.53 -13.46
N ASP A 59 0.74 -4.91 -14.63
CA ASP A 59 0.92 -5.63 -15.89
C ASP A 59 2.36 -6.09 -16.07
N SER A 60 3.32 -5.26 -15.61
CA SER A 60 4.76 -5.55 -15.67
C SER A 60 5.50 -4.72 -14.64
N MET A 61 6.78 -5.07 -14.40
CA MET A 61 7.65 -4.25 -13.57
C MET A 61 7.88 -2.87 -14.16
N ALA A 62 7.96 -2.77 -15.49
CA ALA A 62 8.12 -1.48 -16.15
C ALA A 62 6.94 -0.54 -15.88
N ASP A 63 5.72 -1.08 -15.94
CA ASP A 63 4.51 -0.31 -15.60
C ASP A 63 4.51 0.13 -14.15
N ARG A 64 4.92 -0.78 -13.25
CA ARG A 64 5.04 -0.46 -11.83
C ARG A 64 6.00 0.70 -11.60
N GLU A 65 7.18 0.64 -12.19
CA GLU A 65 8.19 1.69 -12.01
C GLU A 65 7.67 3.05 -12.46
N THR A 66 7.06 3.10 -13.63
CA THR A 66 6.53 4.34 -14.20
C THR A 66 5.39 4.90 -13.34
N THR A 67 4.42 4.06 -12.99
CA THR A 67 3.23 4.49 -12.27
C THR A 67 3.55 4.84 -10.82
N TRP A 68 4.41 4.06 -10.16
CA TRP A 68 4.80 4.33 -8.79
C TRP A 68 5.57 5.65 -8.67
N ALA A 69 6.43 5.95 -9.65
CA ALA A 69 7.13 7.23 -9.69
C ALA A 69 6.16 8.41 -9.78
N ARG A 70 5.08 8.27 -10.55
CA ARG A 70 4.04 9.31 -10.63
C ARG A 70 3.31 9.47 -9.29
N PHE A 71 3.05 8.37 -8.59
CA PHE A 71 2.42 8.43 -7.27
C PHE A 71 3.32 9.16 -6.26
N VAL A 72 4.59 8.80 -6.20
CA VAL A 72 5.54 9.43 -5.26
C VAL A 72 5.67 10.93 -5.52
N ALA A 73 5.58 11.35 -6.78
CA ALA A 73 5.67 12.76 -7.19
C ALA A 73 4.33 13.50 -7.16
N ASP A 74 3.23 12.82 -6.87
CA ASP A 74 1.89 13.41 -6.92
C ASP A 74 1.72 14.48 -5.84
N PRO A 75 1.30 15.72 -6.19
CA PRO A 75 1.16 16.79 -5.20
C PRO A 75 0.13 16.51 -4.12
N GLU A 76 -0.98 15.85 -4.47
CA GLU A 76 -2.01 15.47 -3.49
C GLU A 76 -1.44 14.49 -2.48
N TRP A 77 -0.70 13.48 -2.94
CA TRP A 77 -0.05 12.52 -2.05
C TRP A 77 0.95 13.21 -1.11
N THR A 78 1.75 14.14 -1.63
CA THR A 78 2.70 14.88 -0.81
C THR A 78 2.00 15.62 0.33
N GLN A 79 0.89 16.29 0.04
CA GLN A 79 0.10 17.00 1.06
C GLN A 79 -0.51 16.06 2.09
N VAL A 80 -1.09 14.95 1.63
CA VAL A 80 -1.70 13.94 2.50
C VAL A 80 -0.66 13.34 3.43
N ARG A 81 0.49 12.98 2.89
CA ARG A 81 1.57 12.41 3.68
C ARG A 81 2.04 13.37 4.76
N GLN A 82 2.30 14.61 4.40
CA GLN A 82 2.75 15.64 5.36
C GLN A 82 1.70 15.87 6.45
N ALA A 83 0.43 15.99 6.09
CA ALA A 83 -0.63 16.21 7.05
C ALA A 83 -0.79 15.02 8.01
N SER A 84 -0.74 13.80 7.49
CA SER A 84 -0.90 12.59 8.30
C SER A 84 0.28 12.35 9.25
N GLU A 85 1.43 12.94 8.96
CA GLU A 85 2.64 12.78 9.76
C GLU A 85 3.00 14.05 10.56
N SER A 86 2.06 14.97 10.68
CA SER A 86 2.28 16.23 11.41
C SER A 86 2.63 16.04 12.89
N SER A 87 2.18 14.94 13.50
CA SER A 87 2.48 14.55 14.87
C SER A 87 3.57 13.48 14.96
N GLY A 88 4.30 13.25 13.87
CA GLY A 88 5.34 12.23 13.78
C GLY A 88 4.99 11.12 12.78
N PRO A 89 5.92 10.21 12.52
CA PRO A 89 5.70 9.12 11.57
C PRO A 89 4.60 8.18 12.06
N ILE A 90 3.81 7.64 11.13
CA ILE A 90 2.76 6.68 11.46
C ILE A 90 3.14 5.26 11.03
N VAL A 91 4.09 5.11 10.11
CA VAL A 91 4.60 3.82 9.65
C VAL A 91 6.00 3.61 10.17
N ALA A 92 6.22 2.50 10.88
CA ALA A 92 7.54 2.13 11.41
C ALA A 92 8.37 1.39 10.36
N ARG A 93 7.74 0.52 9.56
CA ARG A 93 8.42 -0.32 8.59
C ARG A 93 7.48 -0.69 7.45
N MET A 94 8.06 -0.78 6.25
CA MET A 94 7.36 -1.28 5.07
C MET A 94 8.17 -2.44 4.49
N ASP A 95 7.50 -3.59 4.30
CA ASP A 95 8.06 -4.72 3.58
C ASP A 95 7.28 -4.90 2.29
N ASN A 96 7.95 -5.18 1.18
CA ASN A 96 7.28 -5.51 -0.05
C ASN A 96 7.96 -6.64 -0.80
N SER A 97 7.16 -7.41 -1.52
CA SER A 97 7.61 -8.53 -2.33
C SER A 97 6.86 -8.52 -3.65
N PHE A 98 7.56 -8.82 -4.75
CA PHE A 98 6.92 -9.01 -6.05
C PHE A 98 6.77 -10.50 -6.31
N LEU A 99 5.54 -10.91 -6.62
CA LEU A 99 5.15 -12.31 -6.75
C LEU A 99 4.72 -12.57 -8.18
N ALA A 100 5.29 -13.64 -8.78
CA ALA A 100 4.87 -14.11 -10.08
C ALA A 100 3.86 -15.24 -9.87
N PRO A 101 2.66 -15.19 -10.50
CA PRO A 101 1.70 -16.26 -10.32
C PRO A 101 2.18 -17.57 -10.97
N THR A 102 1.87 -18.69 -10.32
CA THR A 102 2.11 -20.00 -10.90
C THR A 102 1.11 -20.27 -12.01
N SER A 103 1.39 -21.27 -12.86
CA SER A 103 0.48 -21.65 -13.94
C SER A 103 -0.89 -22.15 -13.44
N PHE A 104 -0.96 -22.57 -12.19
CA PHE A 104 -2.21 -23.09 -11.58
C PHE A 104 -2.84 -22.09 -10.60
N SER A 105 -2.36 -20.84 -10.55
CA SER A 105 -2.94 -19.82 -9.68
C SER A 105 -4.30 -19.38 -10.22
N PRO A 106 -5.37 -19.38 -9.38
CA PRO A 106 -6.69 -18.95 -9.84
C PRO A 106 -6.78 -17.45 -10.13
N LEU A 107 -5.84 -16.64 -9.62
CA LEU A 107 -5.83 -15.21 -9.88
C LEU A 107 -5.11 -14.84 -11.18
N GLY A 108 -4.47 -15.77 -11.81
CA GLY A 108 -3.78 -15.52 -13.09
C GLY A 108 -2.30 -15.39 -12.99
#